data_fc5fb4ba86235a06b7ed41451079bd89
#
_entry.id   fc5fb4ba86235a06b7ed41451079bd89
#
_cell.length_a   1.000
_cell.length_b   1.000
_cell.length_c   1.000
_cell.angle_alpha   90.00
_cell.angle_beta   90.00
_cell.angle_gamma   90.00
#
_symmetry.space_group_name_H-M   'P 1'
#
loop_
_entity.id
_entity.type
_entity.pdbx_description
1 polymer ?
#
loop_
_entity_poly.entity_id
_entity_poly.type
_entity_poly.pdbx_seq_one_letter_code
_entity_poly.pdbx_strand_id
1 'polypeptide(L)'
;MFHLNDILIFLFFGIVAFVIPGTLTVWNIYNCFSAKPKKEKLISTVTVLVGGLLYLMLFAITYDIAGDWYEQVNTMQFHYVISSGYWGISWVALLGFAAYFVLLYINADRLPPLVSAAAISFIILLNILQITFAVQLSKNINNPLELSFYVYHFNILLLSARAIQRHTLQQVEIFKNRAAAQDNNIRFKKFYDIINSLSRYTFVIFVALFLVVAIIEIIFVLIGQGLDAPIKAFTDTADWTFSKQTPPPPSDYEGHYLCTVAAGGHKKVVKPLRFGSRRLSLIHISEPTRLQL
;
A
#
# COMPACT_ATOMS: atom_id res chain seq x y z
N MET A 1 20.51 13.44 30.15
CA MET A 1 21.37 12.24 30.13
C MET A 1 20.54 11.16 29.46
N PHE A 2 20.85 10.76 28.22
CA PHE A 2 20.10 9.67 27.55
C PHE A 2 20.36 8.37 28.30
N HIS A 3 19.30 7.66 28.66
CA HIS A 3 19.42 6.34 29.25
C HIS A 3 19.94 5.35 28.18
N LEU A 4 20.70 4.35 28.59
CA LEU A 4 21.23 3.32 27.67
C LEU A 4 20.13 2.67 26.82
N ASN A 5 18.95 2.50 27.41
CA ASN A 5 17.78 1.97 26.73
C ASN A 5 17.32 2.88 25.58
N ASP A 6 17.35 4.21 25.74
CA ASP A 6 16.93 5.15 24.69
C ASP A 6 17.89 5.08 23.50
N ILE A 7 19.18 4.94 23.77
CA ILE A 7 20.21 4.79 22.73
C ILE A 7 20.01 3.46 21.97
N LEU A 8 19.74 2.36 22.66
CA LEU A 8 19.49 1.06 22.04
C LEU A 8 18.22 1.07 21.18
N ILE A 9 17.14 1.71 21.65
CA ILE A 9 15.91 1.89 20.90
C ILE A 9 16.17 2.71 19.63
N PHE A 10 16.88 3.83 19.75
CA PHE A 10 17.22 4.70 18.61
C PHE A 10 18.07 3.96 17.57
N LEU A 11 19.08 3.20 18.00
CA LEU A 11 19.92 2.38 17.13
C LEU A 11 19.10 1.29 16.43
N PHE A 12 18.21 0.62 17.16
CA PHE A 12 17.33 -0.40 16.58
C PHE A 12 16.43 0.20 15.47
N PHE A 13 15.77 1.32 15.73
CA PHE A 13 14.96 1.99 14.72
C PHE A 13 15.78 2.50 13.54
N GLY A 14 16.99 3.02 13.78
CA GLY A 14 17.89 3.43 12.71
C GLY A 14 18.28 2.26 11.79
N ILE A 15 18.58 1.09 12.36
CA ILE A 15 18.91 -0.11 11.59
C ILE A 15 17.70 -0.59 10.78
N VAL A 16 16.54 -0.69 11.41
CA VAL A 16 15.33 -1.23 10.79
C VAL A 16 14.79 -0.29 9.71
N ALA A 17 14.76 1.02 9.96
CA ALA A 17 14.19 2.00 9.04
C ALA A 17 15.12 2.40 7.90
N PHE A 18 16.45 2.38 8.10
CA PHE A 18 17.39 2.92 7.12
C PHE A 18 18.44 1.92 6.65
N VAL A 19 19.12 1.19 7.56
CA VAL A 19 20.24 0.33 7.17
C VAL A 19 19.75 -0.89 6.38
N ILE A 20 18.74 -1.60 6.86
CA ILE A 20 18.21 -2.79 6.16
C ILE A 20 17.57 -2.39 4.81
N PRO A 21 16.63 -1.44 4.73
CA PRO A 21 16.06 -1.02 3.45
C PRO A 21 17.12 -0.43 2.51
N GLY A 22 18.06 0.37 3.02
CA GLY A 22 19.14 0.94 2.22
C GLY A 22 20.06 -0.10 1.59
N THR A 23 20.50 -1.10 2.35
CA THR A 23 21.34 -2.20 1.84
C THR A 23 20.60 -3.03 0.79
N LEU A 24 19.33 -3.35 1.01
CA LEU A 24 18.49 -4.04 0.04
C LEU A 24 18.33 -3.20 -1.24
N THR A 25 18.13 -1.89 -1.11
CA THR A 25 18.00 -0.97 -2.25
C THR A 25 19.26 -0.95 -3.11
N VAL A 26 20.43 -0.78 -2.48
CA VAL A 26 21.72 -0.79 -3.20
C VAL A 26 21.91 -2.12 -3.94
N TRP A 27 21.57 -3.24 -3.31
CA TRP A 27 21.69 -4.56 -3.93
C TRP A 27 20.69 -4.75 -5.08
N ASN A 28 19.45 -4.29 -4.93
CA ASN A 28 18.43 -4.33 -5.98
C ASN A 28 18.83 -3.46 -7.18
N ILE A 29 19.39 -2.26 -6.94
CA ILE A 29 19.95 -1.41 -8.00
C ILE A 29 21.08 -2.13 -8.72
N TYR A 30 22.04 -2.71 -7.98
CA TYR A 30 23.12 -3.50 -8.56
C TYR A 30 22.57 -4.62 -9.45
N ASN A 31 21.63 -5.42 -8.95
CA ASN A 31 21.03 -6.52 -9.70
C ASN A 31 20.21 -6.04 -10.91
N CYS A 32 19.59 -4.87 -10.82
CA CYS A 32 18.81 -4.29 -11.92
C CYS A 32 19.70 -3.98 -13.14
N PHE A 33 20.88 -3.43 -12.93
CA PHE A 33 21.80 -3.03 -14.00
C PHE A 33 22.88 -4.07 -14.33
N SER A 34 23.00 -5.13 -13.53
CA SER A 34 24.01 -6.17 -13.76
C SER A 34 23.59 -7.14 -14.85
N ALA A 35 24.53 -7.46 -15.75
CA ALA A 35 24.35 -8.56 -16.71
C ALA A 35 24.30 -9.95 -16.04
N LYS A 36 24.92 -10.08 -14.86
CA LYS A 36 24.96 -11.32 -14.06
C LYS A 36 24.51 -11.02 -12.62
N PRO A 37 23.20 -10.91 -12.37
CA PRO A 37 22.67 -10.59 -11.05
C PRO A 37 23.05 -11.67 -10.04
N LYS A 38 23.46 -11.25 -8.84
CA LYS A 38 23.86 -12.16 -7.75
C LYS A 38 22.69 -12.38 -6.80
N LYS A 39 22.31 -13.66 -6.60
CA LYS A 39 21.23 -14.06 -5.67
C LYS A 39 19.91 -13.28 -5.91
N GLU A 40 19.60 -12.93 -7.17
CA GLU A 40 18.45 -12.07 -7.53
C GLU A 40 17.15 -12.56 -6.89
N LYS A 41 16.84 -13.86 -7.04
CA LYS A 41 15.59 -14.42 -6.49
C LYS A 41 15.50 -14.26 -4.97
N LEU A 42 16.59 -14.54 -4.25
CA LEU A 42 16.63 -14.43 -2.79
C LEU A 42 16.47 -12.97 -2.34
N ILE A 43 17.29 -12.07 -2.91
CA ILE A 43 17.26 -10.65 -2.51
C ILE A 43 15.91 -10.02 -2.84
N SER A 44 15.35 -10.30 -4.00
CA SER A 44 14.02 -9.82 -4.40
C SER A 44 12.93 -10.32 -3.45
N THR A 45 12.97 -11.61 -3.08
CA THR A 45 11.99 -12.19 -2.14
C THR A 45 12.13 -11.57 -0.75
N VAL A 46 13.36 -11.41 -0.26
CA VAL A 46 13.61 -10.74 1.02
C VAL A 46 13.13 -9.29 0.98
N THR A 47 13.39 -8.57 -0.11
CA THR A 47 12.91 -7.18 -0.25
C THR A 47 11.39 -7.10 -0.21
N VAL A 48 10.68 -7.96 -0.94
CA VAL A 48 9.21 -7.93 -0.98
C VAL A 48 8.61 -8.38 0.34
N LEU A 49 9.04 -9.51 0.91
CA LEU A 49 8.40 -10.09 2.10
C LEU A 49 8.90 -9.44 3.39
N VAL A 50 10.21 -9.42 3.62
CA VAL A 50 10.78 -8.85 4.86
C VAL A 50 10.70 -7.33 4.81
N GLY A 51 11.02 -6.71 3.68
CA GLY A 51 10.85 -5.27 3.48
C GLY A 51 9.39 -4.83 3.65
N GLY A 52 8.43 -5.61 3.13
CA GLY A 52 7.00 -5.37 3.32
C GLY A 52 6.56 -5.48 4.78
N LEU A 53 7.06 -6.49 5.51
CA LEU A 53 6.78 -6.64 6.94
C LEU A 53 7.33 -5.47 7.76
N LEU A 54 8.58 -5.06 7.48
CA LEU A 54 9.20 -3.89 8.12
C LEU A 54 8.43 -2.60 7.80
N TYR A 55 7.99 -2.44 6.55
CA TYR A 55 7.15 -1.33 6.13
C TYR A 55 5.85 -1.26 6.95
N LEU A 56 5.12 -2.37 7.06
CA LEU A 56 3.87 -2.42 7.82
C LEU A 56 4.09 -2.15 9.31
N MET A 57 5.17 -2.68 9.88
CA MET A 57 5.54 -2.43 11.28
C MET A 57 5.85 -0.94 11.53
N LEU A 58 6.69 -0.33 10.69
CA LEU A 58 7.02 1.08 10.80
C LEU A 58 5.79 1.96 10.57
N PHE A 59 4.94 1.59 9.61
CA PHE A 59 3.71 2.29 9.31
C PHE A 59 2.76 2.31 10.51
N ALA A 60 2.54 1.16 11.16
CA ALA A 60 1.70 1.04 12.35
C ALA A 60 2.25 1.80 13.58
N ILE A 61 3.58 1.96 13.66
CA ILE A 61 4.21 2.75 14.75
C ILE A 61 4.13 4.25 14.46
N THR A 62 4.24 4.64 13.19
CA THR A 62 4.30 6.06 12.79
C THR A 62 2.91 6.69 12.75
N TYR A 63 1.91 5.96 12.24
CA TYR A 63 0.54 6.44 12.10
C TYR A 63 -0.40 5.64 13.01
N ASP A 64 -0.97 6.32 14.00
CA ASP A 64 -2.07 5.75 14.80
C ASP A 64 -3.38 5.88 14.00
N ILE A 65 -3.71 4.82 13.25
CA ILE A 65 -4.89 4.79 12.40
C ILE A 65 -6.06 4.17 13.15
N ALA A 66 -7.15 4.94 13.31
CA ALA A 66 -8.25 4.57 14.19
C ALA A 66 -9.55 4.15 13.49
N GLY A 67 -9.89 4.69 12.30
CA GLY A 67 -11.18 4.41 11.70
C GLY A 67 -11.41 5.00 10.30
N ASP A 68 -12.61 4.85 9.79
CA ASP A 68 -13.05 5.43 8.52
C ASP A 68 -13.30 6.94 8.65
N TRP A 69 -13.34 7.66 7.54
CA TRP A 69 -13.49 9.12 7.49
C TRP A 69 -14.73 9.66 8.21
N TYR A 70 -15.79 8.89 8.36
CA TYR A 70 -17.03 9.27 9.07
C TYR A 70 -17.00 8.98 10.57
N GLU A 71 -15.96 8.33 11.08
CA GLU A 71 -15.77 8.06 12.49
C GLU A 71 -15.05 9.23 13.17
N GLN A 72 -15.42 9.51 14.40
CA GLN A 72 -14.74 10.52 15.19
C GLN A 72 -13.45 9.95 15.78
N VAL A 73 -12.31 10.52 15.39
CA VAL A 73 -10.99 10.12 15.87
C VAL A 73 -10.40 11.20 16.78
N ASN A 74 -9.33 10.87 17.50
CA ASN A 74 -8.58 11.82 18.33
C ASN A 74 -7.70 12.73 17.45
N THR A 75 -7.31 13.90 17.94
CA THR A 75 -6.40 14.85 17.26
C THR A 75 -5.04 14.26 16.87
N MET A 76 -4.59 13.19 17.54
CA MET A 76 -3.33 12.49 17.25
C MET A 76 -3.50 11.31 16.29
N GLN A 77 -4.73 10.94 15.95
CA GLN A 77 -5.06 9.78 15.14
C GLN A 77 -5.38 10.18 13.71
N PHE A 78 -5.19 9.23 12.79
CA PHE A 78 -5.51 9.38 11.38
C PHE A 78 -6.64 8.44 10.98
N HIS A 79 -7.41 8.85 9.98
CA HIS A 79 -8.36 7.95 9.32
C HIS A 79 -7.65 6.96 8.40
N TYR A 80 -8.36 5.89 7.99
CA TYR A 80 -7.82 4.91 7.08
C TYR A 80 -7.27 5.56 5.79
N VAL A 81 -6.09 5.10 5.36
CA VAL A 81 -5.45 5.57 4.11
C VAL A 81 -6.23 5.13 2.88
N ILE A 82 -6.86 3.97 2.97
CA ILE A 82 -7.75 3.39 1.96
C ILE A 82 -9.07 3.14 2.66
N SER A 83 -10.16 3.64 2.10
CA SER A 83 -11.51 3.45 2.66
C SER A 83 -11.86 1.95 2.77
N SER A 84 -12.35 1.54 3.93
CA SER A 84 -12.66 0.13 4.23
C SER A 84 -13.75 -0.45 3.32
N GLY A 85 -14.64 0.39 2.80
CA GLY A 85 -15.69 -0.01 1.86
C GLY A 85 -15.16 -0.54 0.52
N TYR A 86 -13.90 -0.24 0.17
CA TYR A 86 -13.30 -0.61 -1.12
C TYR A 86 -12.16 -1.63 -0.97
N TRP A 87 -12.33 -2.62 -0.11
CA TRP A 87 -11.35 -3.67 0.18
C TRP A 87 -10.90 -4.47 -1.06
N GLY A 88 -11.68 -4.46 -2.14
CA GLY A 88 -11.35 -5.13 -3.42
C GLY A 88 -10.01 -4.69 -4.00
N ILE A 89 -9.59 -3.43 -3.76
CA ILE A 89 -8.30 -2.90 -4.23
C ILE A 89 -7.11 -3.66 -3.62
N SER A 90 -7.24 -4.15 -2.38
CA SER A 90 -6.21 -4.95 -1.71
C SER A 90 -5.97 -6.28 -2.41
N TRP A 91 -7.01 -6.89 -2.97
CA TRP A 91 -6.88 -8.11 -3.78
C TRP A 91 -6.14 -7.87 -5.08
N VAL A 92 -6.35 -6.71 -5.73
CA VAL A 92 -5.59 -6.33 -6.93
C VAL A 92 -4.09 -6.21 -6.60
N ALA A 93 -3.75 -5.59 -5.47
CA ALA A 93 -2.36 -5.53 -5.00
C ALA A 93 -1.78 -6.93 -4.71
N LEU A 94 -2.54 -7.79 -4.02
CA LEU A 94 -2.13 -9.16 -3.71
C LEU A 94 -1.88 -9.98 -4.99
N LEU A 95 -2.78 -9.89 -5.98
CA LEU A 95 -2.62 -10.54 -7.28
C LEU A 95 -1.40 -10.00 -8.04
N GLY A 96 -1.11 -8.71 -7.94
CA GLY A 96 0.09 -8.10 -8.49
C GLY A 96 1.37 -8.66 -7.88
N PHE A 97 1.43 -8.81 -6.55
CA PHE A 97 2.56 -9.48 -5.88
C PHE A 97 2.67 -10.96 -6.25
N ALA A 98 1.56 -11.68 -6.32
CA ALA A 98 1.54 -13.07 -6.77
C ALA A 98 2.08 -13.21 -8.21
N ALA A 99 1.63 -12.33 -9.11
CA ALA A 99 2.11 -12.27 -10.48
C ALA A 99 3.62 -11.96 -10.55
N TYR A 100 4.11 -11.06 -9.70
CA TYR A 100 5.54 -10.79 -9.57
C TYR A 100 6.33 -12.05 -9.21
N PHE A 101 5.89 -12.83 -8.21
CA PHE A 101 6.53 -14.08 -7.83
C PHE A 101 6.44 -15.15 -8.93
N VAL A 102 5.35 -15.20 -9.67
CA VAL A 102 5.23 -16.07 -10.86
C VAL A 102 6.34 -15.74 -11.87
N LEU A 103 6.52 -14.47 -12.24
CA LEU A 103 7.58 -14.08 -13.18
C LEU A 103 9.00 -14.22 -12.60
N LEU A 104 9.17 -14.14 -11.28
CA LEU A 104 10.46 -14.31 -10.62
C LEU A 104 10.91 -15.78 -10.61
N TYR A 105 10.00 -16.71 -10.35
CA TYR A 105 10.33 -18.10 -10.06
C TYR A 105 10.08 -19.04 -11.23
N ILE A 106 9.07 -18.75 -12.08
CA ILE A 106 8.73 -19.61 -13.22
C ILE A 106 9.48 -19.12 -14.46
N ASN A 107 10.16 -20.05 -15.15
CA ASN A 107 10.88 -19.71 -16.37
C ASN A 107 9.91 -19.34 -17.49
N ALA A 108 10.33 -18.45 -18.38
CA ALA A 108 9.52 -17.93 -19.47
C ALA A 108 9.06 -19.01 -20.46
N ASP A 109 9.84 -20.09 -20.66
CA ASP A 109 9.52 -21.21 -21.54
C ASP A 109 8.33 -22.05 -21.05
N ARG A 110 8.05 -22.05 -19.74
CA ARG A 110 6.96 -22.79 -19.11
C ARG A 110 5.65 -21.99 -19.04
N LEU A 111 5.70 -20.68 -19.25
CA LEU A 111 4.53 -19.81 -19.20
C LEU A 111 3.94 -19.61 -20.61
N PRO A 112 2.64 -19.92 -20.81
CA PRO A 112 1.95 -19.52 -22.03
C PRO A 112 2.01 -18.01 -22.26
N PRO A 113 2.10 -17.52 -23.51
CA PRO A 113 2.24 -16.10 -23.82
C PRO A 113 1.16 -15.21 -23.20
N LEU A 114 -0.10 -15.67 -23.20
CA LEU A 114 -1.22 -14.91 -22.64
C LEU A 114 -1.19 -14.87 -21.12
N VAL A 115 -0.79 -15.95 -20.46
CA VAL A 115 -0.62 -15.99 -18.99
C VAL A 115 0.51 -15.05 -18.57
N SER A 116 1.60 -15.03 -19.33
CA SER A 116 2.72 -14.12 -19.14
C SER A 116 2.28 -12.66 -19.31
N ALA A 117 1.51 -12.35 -20.35
CA ALA A 117 0.97 -11.00 -20.59
C ALA A 117 0.00 -10.57 -19.46
N ALA A 118 -0.87 -11.47 -18.99
CA ALA A 118 -1.76 -11.21 -17.87
C ALA A 118 -0.98 -10.96 -16.57
N ALA A 119 0.04 -11.76 -16.28
CA ALA A 119 0.91 -11.55 -15.10
C ALA A 119 1.62 -10.18 -15.15
N ILE A 120 2.14 -9.80 -16.32
CA ILE A 120 2.74 -8.46 -16.52
C ILE A 120 1.69 -7.36 -16.28
N SER A 121 0.45 -7.57 -16.76
CA SER A 121 -0.65 -6.60 -16.54
C SER A 121 -0.97 -6.41 -15.06
N PHE A 122 -1.02 -7.47 -14.25
CA PHE A 122 -1.21 -7.37 -12.80
C PHE A 122 -0.05 -6.64 -12.11
N ILE A 123 1.19 -6.84 -12.56
CA ILE A 123 2.35 -6.11 -12.02
C ILE A 123 2.27 -4.62 -12.39
N ILE A 124 1.81 -4.27 -13.59
CA ILE A 124 1.59 -2.87 -13.98
C ILE A 124 0.54 -2.23 -13.06
N LEU A 125 -0.58 -2.91 -12.80
CA LEU A 125 -1.59 -2.43 -11.86
C LEU A 125 -1.05 -2.29 -10.43
N LEU A 126 -0.24 -3.23 -9.95
CA LEU A 126 0.45 -3.13 -8.68
C LEU A 126 1.33 -1.86 -8.64
N ASN A 127 2.09 -1.57 -9.70
CA ASN A 127 2.93 -0.39 -9.77
C ASN A 127 2.11 0.91 -9.73
N ILE A 128 0.97 0.96 -10.42
CA ILE A 128 0.04 2.09 -10.35
C ILE A 128 -0.46 2.28 -8.92
N LEU A 129 -0.88 1.20 -8.24
CA LEU A 129 -1.32 1.24 -6.85
C LEU A 129 -0.20 1.69 -5.90
N GLN A 130 1.03 1.20 -6.09
CA GLN A 130 2.19 1.62 -5.29
C GLN A 130 2.47 3.11 -5.41
N ILE A 131 2.41 3.66 -6.63
CA ILE A 131 2.60 5.10 -6.88
C ILE A 131 1.45 5.89 -6.25
N THR A 132 0.20 5.46 -6.47
CA THR A 132 -0.97 6.11 -5.89
C THR A 132 -0.90 6.14 -4.36
N PHE A 133 -0.53 5.02 -3.74
CA PHE A 133 -0.39 4.92 -2.29
C PHE A 133 0.76 5.81 -1.77
N ALA A 134 1.90 5.83 -2.46
CA ALA A 134 3.02 6.70 -2.12
C ALA A 134 2.60 8.19 -2.17
N VAL A 135 1.87 8.61 -3.22
CA VAL A 135 1.34 9.98 -3.30
C VAL A 135 0.29 10.24 -2.22
N GLN A 136 -0.56 9.26 -1.89
CA GLN A 136 -1.56 9.39 -0.82
C GLN A 136 -0.91 9.76 0.52
N LEU A 137 0.26 9.21 0.84
CA LEU A 137 0.99 9.49 2.08
C LEU A 137 1.71 10.85 2.08
N SER A 138 1.91 11.48 0.92
CA SER A 138 2.81 12.64 0.78
C SER A 138 2.44 13.85 1.62
N LYS A 139 1.16 14.06 1.94
CA LYS A 139 0.67 15.17 2.78
C LYS A 139 1.22 15.11 4.22
N ASN A 140 1.46 13.92 4.74
CA ASN A 140 1.79 13.69 6.14
C ASN A 140 3.27 13.32 6.37
N ILE A 141 4.16 13.72 5.44
CA ILE A 141 5.59 13.49 5.59
C ILE A 141 6.22 14.69 6.28
N ASN A 142 6.53 14.51 7.53
CA ASN A 142 7.07 15.57 8.40
C ASN A 142 8.46 15.21 8.96
N ASN A 143 8.88 13.95 8.89
CA ASN A 143 10.14 13.50 9.49
C ASN A 143 10.86 12.44 8.62
N PRO A 144 12.17 12.20 8.84
CA PRO A 144 12.97 11.26 8.07
C PRO A 144 12.47 9.81 8.13
N LEU A 145 11.80 9.39 9.21
CA LEU A 145 11.28 8.03 9.35
C LEU A 145 10.19 7.77 8.30
N GLU A 146 9.32 8.75 8.05
CA GLU A 146 8.26 8.68 7.04
C GLU A 146 8.84 8.60 5.63
N LEU A 147 10.00 9.21 5.38
CA LEU A 147 10.71 9.11 4.12
C LEU A 147 11.12 7.65 3.79
N SER A 148 11.34 6.81 4.81
CA SER A 148 11.69 5.40 4.62
C SER A 148 10.60 4.62 3.90
N PHE A 149 9.32 5.05 3.96
CA PHE A 149 8.22 4.43 3.23
C PHE A 149 8.44 4.47 1.72
N TYR A 150 8.97 5.57 1.20
CA TYR A 150 9.25 5.71 -0.23
C TYR A 150 10.34 4.78 -0.72
N VAL A 151 11.29 4.42 0.14
CA VAL A 151 12.35 3.45 -0.18
C VAL A 151 11.75 2.09 -0.50
N TYR A 152 10.72 1.65 0.24
CA TYR A 152 10.02 0.40 -0.06
C TYR A 152 9.29 0.47 -1.39
N HIS A 153 8.47 1.51 -1.63
CA HIS A 153 7.77 1.70 -2.90
C HIS A 153 8.73 1.75 -4.09
N PHE A 154 9.84 2.47 -3.97
CA PHE A 154 10.89 2.52 -4.98
C PHE A 154 11.46 1.14 -5.30
N ASN A 155 11.75 0.33 -4.27
CA ASN A 155 12.23 -1.04 -4.47
C ASN A 155 11.22 -1.91 -5.22
N ILE A 156 9.93 -1.83 -4.88
CA ILE A 156 8.89 -2.60 -5.58
C ILE A 156 8.82 -2.19 -7.06
N LEU A 157 8.85 -0.89 -7.36
CA LEU A 157 8.88 -0.39 -8.74
C LEU A 157 10.11 -0.88 -9.51
N LEU A 158 11.29 -0.80 -8.90
CA LEU A 158 12.55 -1.26 -9.50
C LEU A 158 12.54 -2.75 -9.81
N LEU A 159 12.12 -3.57 -8.84
CA LEU A 159 12.03 -5.02 -8.98
C LEU A 159 10.99 -5.43 -10.03
N SER A 160 9.85 -4.76 -10.05
CA SER A 160 8.79 -4.96 -11.04
C SER A 160 9.27 -4.63 -12.45
N ALA A 161 9.90 -3.48 -12.64
CA ALA A 161 10.44 -3.06 -13.93
C ALA A 161 11.46 -4.08 -14.46
N ARG A 162 12.36 -4.55 -13.60
CA ARG A 162 13.34 -5.58 -13.95
C ARG A 162 12.69 -6.91 -14.32
N ALA A 163 11.70 -7.35 -13.54
CA ALA A 163 10.98 -8.61 -13.82
C ALA A 163 10.24 -8.54 -15.15
N ILE A 164 9.51 -7.45 -15.42
CA ILE A 164 8.81 -7.23 -16.69
C ILE A 164 9.80 -7.24 -17.87
N GLN A 165 10.86 -6.44 -17.77
CA GLN A 165 11.87 -6.33 -18.84
C GLN A 165 12.49 -7.68 -19.16
N ARG A 166 13.00 -8.38 -18.14
CA ARG A 166 13.65 -9.67 -18.30
C ARG A 166 12.71 -10.70 -18.92
N HIS A 167 11.50 -10.81 -18.36
CA HIS A 167 10.54 -11.81 -18.81
C HIS A 167 10.05 -11.52 -20.23
N THR A 168 9.79 -10.26 -20.56
CA THR A 168 9.38 -9.85 -21.91
C THR A 168 10.44 -10.18 -22.96
N LEU A 169 11.72 -9.87 -22.68
CA LEU A 169 12.82 -10.18 -23.60
C LEU A 169 12.99 -11.69 -23.80
N GLN A 170 12.91 -12.48 -22.73
CA GLN A 170 12.98 -13.94 -22.80
C GLN A 170 11.83 -14.53 -23.61
N GLN A 171 10.60 -14.05 -23.41
CA GLN A 171 9.43 -14.51 -24.18
C GLN A 171 9.60 -14.21 -25.67
N VAL A 172 10.02 -12.99 -26.03
CA VAL A 172 10.24 -12.63 -27.44
C VAL A 172 11.31 -13.51 -28.10
N GLU A 173 12.39 -13.84 -27.38
CA GLU A 173 13.43 -14.77 -27.89
C GLU A 173 12.86 -16.18 -28.12
N ILE A 174 12.08 -16.69 -27.16
CA ILE A 174 11.38 -17.98 -27.30
C ILE A 174 10.45 -17.98 -28.52
N PHE A 175 9.70 -16.88 -28.73
CA PHE A 175 8.79 -16.78 -29.87
C PHE A 175 9.53 -16.74 -31.19
N LYS A 176 10.65 -16.02 -31.29
CA LYS A 176 11.52 -16.05 -32.49
C LYS A 176 12.02 -17.42 -32.79
N ASN A 177 12.51 -18.17 -31.79
CA ASN A 177 13.01 -19.51 -31.97
C ASN A 177 11.91 -20.48 -32.39
N ARG A 178 10.71 -20.37 -31.81
CA ARG A 178 9.55 -21.21 -32.20
C ARG A 178 8.99 -20.86 -33.60
N ALA A 179 8.99 -19.58 -33.96
CA ALA A 179 8.58 -19.15 -35.30
C ALA A 179 9.57 -19.64 -36.40
N ALA A 180 10.88 -19.60 -36.08
CA ALA A 180 11.94 -20.06 -36.99
C ALA A 180 12.01 -21.60 -37.13
N ALA A 181 11.42 -22.37 -36.22
CA ALA A 181 11.42 -23.82 -36.27
C ALA A 181 10.62 -24.32 -37.49
N GLN A 182 11.22 -25.22 -38.26
CA GLN A 182 10.59 -25.81 -39.45
C GLN A 182 9.52 -26.88 -39.14
N ASP A 183 9.32 -27.20 -37.88
CA ASP A 183 8.32 -28.18 -37.45
C ASP A 183 6.91 -27.60 -37.55
N ASN A 184 6.13 -28.16 -38.49
CA ASN A 184 4.74 -27.78 -38.72
C ASN A 184 3.77 -28.28 -37.63
N ASN A 185 4.23 -29.15 -36.71
CA ASN A 185 3.44 -29.66 -35.59
C ASN A 185 3.40 -28.70 -34.38
N ILE A 186 4.11 -27.58 -34.44
CA ILE A 186 4.07 -26.59 -33.34
C ILE A 186 2.67 -25.97 -33.28
N ARG A 187 1.96 -26.30 -32.21
CA ARG A 187 0.67 -25.66 -31.91
C ARG A 187 0.87 -24.13 -31.84
N PHE A 188 -0.05 -23.40 -32.47
CA PHE A 188 -0.02 -21.94 -32.50
C PHE A 188 1.18 -21.31 -33.24
N LYS A 189 1.83 -22.01 -34.20
CA LYS A 189 2.92 -21.45 -34.99
C LYS A 189 2.56 -20.09 -35.58
N LYS A 190 1.37 -19.95 -36.20
CA LYS A 190 0.87 -18.66 -36.73
C LYS A 190 0.83 -17.55 -35.68
N PHE A 191 0.50 -17.88 -34.43
CA PHE A 191 0.48 -16.92 -33.33
C PHE A 191 1.91 -16.48 -32.96
N TYR A 192 2.87 -17.41 -32.91
CA TYR A 192 4.29 -17.06 -32.68
C TYR A 192 4.87 -16.22 -33.81
N ASP A 193 4.47 -16.47 -35.07
CA ASP A 193 4.88 -15.65 -36.21
C ASP A 193 4.40 -14.19 -36.08
N ILE A 194 3.24 -13.99 -35.49
CA ILE A 194 2.67 -12.67 -35.26
C ILE A 194 3.39 -11.93 -34.11
N ILE A 195 3.71 -12.62 -33.01
CA ILE A 195 4.22 -11.99 -31.77
C ILE A 195 5.74 -12.06 -31.60
N ASN A 196 6.48 -12.45 -32.59
CA ASN A 196 7.92 -12.70 -32.55
C ASN A 196 8.81 -11.44 -32.48
N SER A 197 8.22 -10.27 -32.26
CA SER A 197 8.95 -9.01 -32.06
C SER A 197 8.54 -8.32 -30.75
N LEU A 198 9.48 -7.57 -30.19
CA LEU A 198 9.25 -6.83 -28.93
C LEU A 198 8.02 -5.91 -29.03
N SER A 199 7.90 -5.14 -30.12
CA SER A 199 6.78 -4.24 -30.35
C SER A 199 5.43 -4.96 -30.37
N ARG A 200 5.34 -6.09 -31.08
CA ARG A 200 4.09 -6.85 -31.17
C ARG A 200 3.72 -7.52 -29.86
N TYR A 201 4.69 -8.05 -29.12
CA TYR A 201 4.41 -8.63 -27.80
C TYR A 201 4.03 -7.55 -26.78
N THR A 202 4.65 -6.39 -26.82
CA THR A 202 4.23 -5.24 -26.00
C THR A 202 2.78 -4.83 -26.30
N PHE A 203 2.38 -4.86 -27.58
CA PHE A 203 0.97 -4.62 -27.94
C PHE A 203 0.04 -5.69 -27.35
N VAL A 204 0.43 -6.97 -27.34
CA VAL A 204 -0.35 -8.04 -26.67
C VAL A 204 -0.47 -7.77 -25.17
N ILE A 205 0.61 -7.35 -24.50
CA ILE A 205 0.57 -6.97 -23.09
C ILE A 205 -0.40 -5.80 -22.85
N PHE A 206 -0.36 -4.80 -23.73
CA PHE A 206 -1.27 -3.64 -23.66
C PHE A 206 -2.74 -4.07 -23.80
N VAL A 207 -3.08 -4.91 -24.76
CA VAL A 207 -4.44 -5.47 -24.91
C VAL A 207 -4.82 -6.30 -23.69
N ALA A 208 -3.90 -7.16 -23.18
CA ALA A 208 -4.13 -7.95 -21.97
C ALA A 208 -4.42 -7.08 -20.75
N LEU A 209 -3.74 -5.93 -20.61
CA LEU A 209 -3.97 -4.97 -19.53
C LEU A 209 -5.42 -4.47 -19.54
N PHE A 210 -5.96 -4.08 -20.69
CA PHE A 210 -7.37 -3.64 -20.79
C PHE A 210 -8.34 -4.78 -20.44
N LEU A 211 -8.07 -6.00 -20.87
CA LEU A 211 -8.90 -7.14 -20.52
C LEU A 211 -8.87 -7.44 -19.02
N VAL A 212 -7.69 -7.38 -18.40
CA VAL A 212 -7.52 -7.57 -16.95
C VAL A 212 -8.27 -6.49 -16.18
N VAL A 213 -8.13 -5.22 -16.58
CA VAL A 213 -8.89 -4.10 -15.96
C VAL A 213 -10.39 -4.34 -16.10
N ALA A 214 -10.88 -4.66 -17.29
CA ALA A 214 -12.30 -4.91 -17.51
C ALA A 214 -12.84 -6.05 -16.62
N ILE A 215 -12.07 -7.14 -16.47
CA ILE A 215 -12.45 -8.25 -15.58
C ILE A 215 -12.48 -7.79 -14.12
N ILE A 216 -11.50 -7.01 -13.66
CA ILE A 216 -11.46 -6.47 -12.30
C ILE A 216 -12.66 -5.56 -12.04
N GLU A 217 -12.99 -4.67 -12.98
CA GLU A 217 -14.16 -3.79 -12.88
C GLU A 217 -15.47 -4.57 -12.81
N ILE A 218 -15.63 -5.62 -13.63
CA ILE A 218 -16.80 -6.52 -13.54
C ILE A 218 -16.87 -7.16 -12.15
N ILE A 219 -15.73 -7.63 -11.62
CA ILE A 219 -15.68 -8.22 -10.27
C ILE A 219 -16.09 -7.17 -9.22
N PHE A 220 -15.59 -5.94 -9.31
CA PHE A 220 -15.97 -4.87 -8.36
C PHE A 220 -17.47 -4.58 -8.39
N VAL A 221 -18.08 -4.54 -9.57
CA VAL A 221 -19.54 -4.40 -9.71
C VAL A 221 -20.27 -5.58 -9.06
N LEU A 222 -19.82 -6.81 -9.31
CA LEU A 222 -20.45 -8.02 -8.76
C LEU A 222 -20.38 -8.10 -7.23
N ILE A 223 -19.32 -7.56 -6.62
CA ILE A 223 -19.17 -7.49 -5.15
C ILE A 223 -19.77 -6.21 -4.55
N GLY A 224 -20.46 -5.39 -5.36
CA GLY A 224 -21.18 -4.18 -4.92
C GLY A 224 -20.32 -2.94 -4.71
N GLN A 225 -19.05 -2.92 -5.16
CA GLN A 225 -18.15 -1.77 -4.97
C GLN A 225 -18.27 -0.68 -6.06
N GLY A 226 -18.86 -1.01 -7.22
CA GLY A 226 -19.01 -0.08 -8.34
C GLY A 226 -17.75 0.11 -9.20
N LEU A 227 -17.94 0.74 -10.37
CA LEU A 227 -16.85 1.00 -11.33
C LEU A 227 -15.83 2.06 -10.86
N ASP A 228 -16.25 2.93 -9.95
CA ASP A 228 -15.43 4.00 -9.39
C ASP A 228 -14.65 3.56 -8.12
N ALA A 229 -14.75 2.29 -7.74
CA ALA A 229 -14.09 1.73 -6.57
C ALA A 229 -12.58 2.02 -6.49
N PRO A 230 -11.77 1.89 -7.57
CA PRO A 230 -10.35 2.22 -7.51
C PRO A 230 -10.05 3.68 -7.17
N ILE A 231 -10.93 4.60 -7.58
CA ILE A 231 -10.79 6.03 -7.28
C ILE A 231 -11.31 6.31 -5.86
N LYS A 232 -12.49 5.81 -5.53
CA LYS A 232 -13.14 6.02 -4.23
C LYS A 232 -12.34 5.40 -3.08
N ALA A 233 -11.63 4.32 -3.31
CA ALA A 233 -10.73 3.73 -2.32
C ALA A 233 -9.75 4.75 -1.72
N PHE A 234 -9.30 5.73 -2.50
CA PHE A 234 -8.37 6.77 -2.06
C PHE A 234 -9.03 8.13 -1.80
N THR A 235 -10.18 8.40 -2.42
CA THR A 235 -10.85 9.71 -2.27
C THR A 235 -11.92 9.74 -1.19
N ASP A 236 -12.57 8.60 -0.88
CA ASP A 236 -13.52 8.48 0.22
C ASP A 236 -12.79 8.22 1.55
N THR A 237 -11.79 9.06 1.80
CA THR A 237 -10.93 9.08 2.98
C THR A 237 -10.83 10.50 3.52
N ALA A 238 -10.20 10.68 4.70
CA ALA A 238 -9.83 11.98 5.26
C ALA A 238 -8.32 12.01 5.54
N ASP A 239 -7.76 13.18 5.81
CA ASP A 239 -6.37 13.45 6.25
C ASP A 239 -5.28 13.26 5.20
N TRP A 240 -5.50 12.53 4.12
CA TRP A 240 -4.50 12.14 3.12
C TRP A 240 -4.55 13.02 1.87
N THR A 241 -3.57 12.86 0.96
CA THR A 241 -3.43 13.74 -0.22
C THR A 241 -4.64 13.73 -1.15
N PHE A 242 -5.24 12.56 -1.43
CA PHE A 242 -6.38 12.43 -2.33
C PHE A 242 -7.73 12.52 -1.61
N SER A 243 -7.73 12.65 -0.28
CA SER A 243 -8.96 12.70 0.52
C SER A 243 -9.88 13.83 0.10
N LYS A 244 -11.16 13.52 -0.06
CA LYS A 244 -12.23 14.47 -0.39
C LYS A 244 -13.29 14.59 0.69
N GLN A 245 -13.25 13.72 1.69
CA GLN A 245 -14.25 13.73 2.76
C GLN A 245 -13.83 14.66 3.90
N THR A 246 -14.82 15.29 4.52
CA THR A 246 -14.63 16.12 5.71
C THR A 246 -15.00 15.27 6.93
N PRO A 247 -14.04 14.92 7.79
CA PRO A 247 -14.31 14.10 8.95
C PRO A 247 -15.11 14.88 10.02
N PRO A 248 -15.77 14.17 10.95
CA PRO A 248 -16.31 14.80 12.15
C PRO A 248 -15.23 15.52 12.93
N PRO A 249 -15.56 16.57 13.72
CA PRO A 249 -14.60 17.22 14.60
C PRO A 249 -13.91 16.19 15.50
N PRO A 250 -12.59 16.29 15.68
CA PRO A 250 -11.85 15.35 16.52
C PRO A 250 -12.36 15.37 17.96
N SER A 251 -12.26 14.25 18.64
CA SER A 251 -12.53 14.18 20.07
C SER A 251 -11.34 14.74 20.82
N ASP A 252 -11.49 15.96 21.38
CA ASP A 252 -10.48 16.52 22.26
C ASP A 252 -10.48 15.77 23.60
N TYR A 253 -9.40 15.09 23.89
CA TYR A 253 -9.18 14.48 25.22
C TYR A 253 -8.79 15.51 26.27
N GLU A 254 -8.60 16.77 25.90
CA GLU A 254 -8.26 17.82 26.83
C GLU A 254 -9.49 18.26 27.64
N GLY A 255 -9.55 17.88 28.90
CA GLY A 255 -10.39 18.53 29.86
C GLY A 255 -11.40 17.71 30.66
N HIS A 256 -11.64 16.45 30.32
CA HIS A 256 -12.65 15.66 31.04
C HIS A 256 -12.15 15.04 32.36
N TYR A 257 -10.83 15.12 32.64
CA TYR A 257 -10.31 14.60 33.92
C TYR A 257 -10.98 15.29 35.13
N LEU A 258 -11.09 16.61 35.09
CA LEU A 258 -11.77 17.37 36.14
C LEU A 258 -13.28 17.05 36.20
N CYS A 259 -13.93 16.87 35.04
CA CYS A 259 -15.34 16.48 34.99
C CYS A 259 -15.56 15.05 35.48
N THR A 260 -14.65 14.13 35.16
CA THR A 260 -14.71 12.74 35.65
C THR A 260 -14.44 12.67 37.16
N VAL A 261 -13.46 13.44 37.67
CA VAL A 261 -13.18 13.57 39.10
C VAL A 261 -14.34 14.26 39.84
N ALA A 262 -14.96 15.28 39.24
CA ALA A 262 -16.13 15.93 39.77
C ALA A 262 -17.35 15.01 39.82
N ALA A 263 -17.56 14.21 38.75
CA ALA A 263 -18.66 13.22 38.69
C ALA A 263 -18.45 12.02 39.65
N GLY A 264 -17.18 11.64 39.88
CA GLY A 264 -16.81 10.54 40.82
C GLY A 264 -16.55 11.01 42.25
N GLY A 265 -16.59 12.32 42.53
CA GLY A 265 -16.31 12.90 43.84
C GLY A 265 -17.37 12.61 44.89
N HIS A 266 -16.98 12.74 46.18
CA HIS A 266 -17.87 12.49 47.32
C HIS A 266 -19.05 13.47 47.29
N LYS A 267 -20.28 12.97 47.39
CA LYS A 267 -21.57 13.71 47.27
C LYS A 267 -21.70 14.94 48.19
N LYS A 268 -20.95 15.04 49.27
CA LYS A 268 -20.93 16.19 50.18
C LYS A 268 -20.04 17.35 49.65
N VAL A 269 -19.11 17.07 48.75
CA VAL A 269 -18.13 18.04 48.25
C VAL A 269 -18.47 18.52 46.83
N VAL A 270 -19.03 17.64 46.03
CA VAL A 270 -19.37 17.94 44.64
C VAL A 270 -20.86 18.28 44.52
N LYS A 271 -21.15 19.48 44.18
CA LYS A 271 -22.52 20.00 43.89
C LYS A 271 -22.52 20.68 42.54
N PRO A 272 -23.60 20.59 41.75
CA PRO A 272 -24.83 19.82 41.91
C PRO A 272 -24.72 18.37 41.50
N LEU A 273 -25.52 17.52 42.06
CA LEU A 273 -25.70 16.09 41.77
C LEU A 273 -26.55 15.87 40.51
N ARG A 274 -26.24 16.54 39.41
CA ARG A 274 -26.95 16.34 38.12
C ARG A 274 -25.99 15.78 37.08
N PHE A 275 -26.38 14.65 36.53
CA PHE A 275 -25.70 14.06 35.37
C PHE A 275 -26.16 14.77 34.10
N GLY A 276 -25.25 15.12 33.24
CA GLY A 276 -25.56 15.71 31.93
C GLY A 276 -26.44 14.76 31.09
N SER A 277 -27.39 15.29 30.38
CA SER A 277 -28.09 14.54 29.36
C SER A 277 -27.15 14.30 28.18
N ARG A 278 -27.41 13.26 27.36
CA ARG A 278 -26.54 12.74 26.27
C ARG A 278 -25.98 13.76 25.27
N ARG A 279 -26.29 15.06 25.38
CA ARG A 279 -25.88 16.11 24.42
C ARG A 279 -25.29 17.38 25.07
N LEU A 280 -25.14 17.42 26.37
CA LEU A 280 -24.58 18.57 27.08
C LEU A 280 -23.36 18.13 27.87
N SER A 281 -22.21 18.77 27.60
CA SER A 281 -21.01 18.56 28.42
C SER A 281 -21.25 19.03 29.83
N LEU A 282 -20.63 18.38 30.82
CA LEU A 282 -20.72 18.78 32.24
C LEU A 282 -20.24 20.22 32.47
N ILE A 283 -19.41 20.75 31.59
CA ILE A 283 -18.91 22.13 31.60
C ILE A 283 -20.06 23.12 31.44
N HIS A 284 -20.98 22.90 30.51
CA HIS A 284 -22.14 23.79 30.31
C HIS A 284 -23.16 23.79 31.46
N ILE A 285 -23.11 22.78 32.32
CA ILE A 285 -24.00 22.64 33.49
C ILE A 285 -23.33 23.31 34.74
N SER A 286 -22.00 23.37 34.80
CA SER A 286 -21.26 23.90 35.96
C SER A 286 -20.86 25.39 35.82
N GLU A 287 -20.75 25.90 34.57
CA GLU A 287 -20.38 27.31 34.33
C GLU A 287 -21.35 28.34 34.95
N PRO A 288 -22.70 28.16 34.90
CA PRO A 288 -23.59 29.13 35.52
C PRO A 288 -23.41 29.27 37.04
N THR A 289 -22.88 28.26 37.71
CA THR A 289 -22.66 28.27 39.17
C THR A 289 -21.37 28.99 39.56
N ARG A 290 -20.41 29.16 38.64
CA ARG A 290 -19.18 29.91 38.86
C ARG A 290 -19.37 31.44 38.80
N LEU A 291 -20.38 31.91 38.08
CA LEU A 291 -20.70 33.33 37.92
C LEU A 291 -21.53 33.89 39.07
N GLN A 292 -21.98 33.05 40.03
CA GLN A 292 -22.77 33.48 41.20
C GLN A 292 -21.97 33.49 42.50
N LEU A 293 -20.67 33.25 42.45
CA LEU A 293 -19.75 33.36 43.55
C LEU A 293 -18.79 34.54 43.36
#